data_97ba12c417580085431abc66b96198f6
#
_entry.id   97ba12c417580085431abc66b96198f6
#
_cell.length_a   1.000
_cell.length_b   1.000
_cell.length_c   1.000
_cell.angle_alpha   90.00
_cell.angle_beta   90.00
_cell.angle_gamma   90.00
#
_symmetry.space_group_name_H-M   'P 1'
#
loop_
_entity.id
_entity.type
_entity.pdbx_description
1 polymer ?
#
loop_
_entity_poly.entity_id
_entity_poly.type
_entity_poly.pdbx_seq_one_letter_code
_entity_poly.pdbx_strand_id
1 'polypeptide(L)'
;MLDDEIHGLPPQSSAYEMAVEQTSAERWKALDTDIINRVRDPWQCPEHLLNFLAYERSVDIWNPNWPVWKKRSVIASAPQDHLKKTTLAGIRRYLEIADVELIYARAPGGFRVGASMTDAERLAWLNRFPEIRVYRERRRFPMKGMVIGKCPLG
;
A
#
# COMPACT_ATOMS: atom_id res chain seq x y z
N MET A 1 -31.75 34.66 -20.67
CA MET A 1 -31.89 33.43 -19.91
C MET A 1 -31.56 33.83 -18.50
N LEU A 2 -32.55 33.91 -17.64
CA LEU A 2 -32.44 34.32 -16.26
C LEU A 2 -31.81 33.11 -15.54
N ASP A 3 -30.57 33.26 -15.10
CA ASP A 3 -30.02 32.36 -14.10
C ASP A 3 -30.85 32.57 -12.84
N ASP A 4 -31.81 31.67 -12.62
CA ASP A 4 -32.56 31.57 -11.37
C ASP A 4 -31.52 31.27 -10.30
N GLU A 5 -31.01 32.31 -9.65
CA GLU A 5 -30.23 32.19 -8.43
C GLU A 5 -31.17 31.52 -7.41
N ILE A 6 -30.96 30.22 -7.21
CA ILE A 6 -31.68 29.47 -6.19
C ILE A 6 -31.24 30.03 -4.86
N HIS A 7 -31.99 30.97 -4.33
CA HIS A 7 -31.82 31.47 -2.97
C HIS A 7 -32.30 30.38 -2.00
N GLY A 8 -31.44 29.97 -1.06
CA GLY A 8 -31.82 29.08 0.04
C GLY A 8 -32.71 29.76 1.10
N LEU A 9 -32.95 31.07 0.94
CA LEU A 9 -33.70 31.89 1.89
C LEU A 9 -35.20 31.97 1.52
N PRO A 10 -36.07 32.11 2.53
CA PRO A 10 -37.49 32.31 2.30
C PRO A 10 -37.80 33.67 1.64
N PRO A 11 -38.92 33.79 0.94
CA PRO A 11 -39.26 35.00 0.15
C PRO A 11 -39.36 36.31 0.96
N GLN A 12 -39.51 36.21 2.29
CA GLN A 12 -39.63 37.36 3.19
C GLN A 12 -38.31 37.83 3.78
N SER A 13 -37.18 37.27 3.31
CA SER A 13 -35.87 37.59 3.83
C SER A 13 -35.50 39.05 3.61
N SER A 14 -34.84 39.65 4.57
CA SER A 14 -34.37 41.03 4.51
C SER A 14 -33.24 41.19 3.49
N ALA A 15 -33.04 42.41 2.99
CA ALA A 15 -31.95 42.74 2.08
C ALA A 15 -30.54 42.38 2.69
N TYR A 16 -30.42 42.48 4.01
CA TYR A 16 -29.19 42.13 4.71
C TYR A 16 -28.95 40.60 4.65
N GLU A 17 -29.96 39.80 4.92
CA GLU A 17 -29.87 38.33 4.84
C GLU A 17 -29.53 37.88 3.42
N MET A 18 -30.12 38.47 2.40
CA MET A 18 -29.80 38.21 1.01
C MET A 18 -28.34 38.54 0.66
N ALA A 19 -27.82 39.66 1.14
CA ALA A 19 -26.43 40.04 0.92
C ALA A 19 -25.44 39.08 1.61
N VAL A 20 -25.78 38.62 2.81
CA VAL A 20 -24.95 37.63 3.56
C VAL A 20 -24.98 36.26 2.85
N GLU A 21 -26.16 35.84 2.36
CA GLU A 21 -26.25 34.59 1.60
C GLU A 21 -25.44 34.66 0.32
N GLN A 22 -25.56 35.75 -0.45
CA GLN A 22 -24.84 35.93 -1.70
C GLN A 22 -23.32 35.84 -1.49
N THR A 23 -22.78 36.53 -0.47
CA THR A 23 -21.36 36.44 -0.13
C THR A 23 -20.94 35.05 0.31
N SER A 24 -21.80 34.34 1.01
CA SER A 24 -21.57 32.94 1.41
C SER A 24 -21.60 32.01 0.20
N ALA A 25 -22.60 32.17 -0.67
CA ALA A 25 -22.76 31.37 -1.89
C ALA A 25 -21.55 31.52 -2.83
N GLU A 26 -21.02 32.74 -3.00
CA GLU A 26 -19.80 32.97 -3.78
C GLU A 26 -18.60 32.23 -3.22
N ARG A 27 -18.42 32.21 -1.89
CA ARG A 27 -17.36 31.44 -1.22
C ARG A 27 -17.52 29.94 -1.42
N TRP A 28 -18.74 29.42 -1.32
CA TRP A 28 -19.01 27.99 -1.56
C TRP A 28 -18.78 27.61 -3.01
N LYS A 29 -19.20 28.45 -3.97
CA LYS A 29 -18.96 28.24 -5.41
C LYS A 29 -17.46 28.28 -5.76
N ALA A 30 -16.67 29.07 -5.02
CA ALA A 30 -15.22 29.16 -5.20
C ALA A 30 -14.46 27.95 -4.64
N LEU A 31 -15.10 27.11 -3.80
CA LEU A 31 -14.47 25.90 -3.26
C LEU A 31 -14.35 24.84 -4.35
N ASP A 32 -13.13 24.39 -4.57
CA ASP A 32 -12.84 23.23 -5.43
C ASP A 32 -13.20 21.94 -4.68
N THR A 33 -14.45 21.49 -4.81
CA THR A 33 -14.94 20.27 -4.17
C THR A 33 -14.31 19.00 -4.76
N ASP A 34 -13.84 19.06 -6.00
CA ASP A 34 -13.21 17.93 -6.67
C ASP A 34 -11.81 17.61 -6.14
N ILE A 35 -11.23 18.52 -5.34
CA ILE A 35 -9.94 18.28 -4.71
C ILE A 35 -9.96 17.01 -3.85
N ILE A 36 -11.10 16.70 -3.21
CA ILE A 36 -11.27 15.53 -2.35
C ILE A 36 -11.10 14.26 -3.18
N ASN A 37 -11.70 14.20 -4.35
CA ASN A 37 -11.59 13.07 -5.26
C ASN A 37 -10.18 12.95 -5.85
N ARG A 38 -9.59 14.08 -6.25
CA ARG A 38 -8.22 14.12 -6.80
C ARG A 38 -7.16 13.69 -5.80
N VAL A 39 -7.30 14.09 -4.54
CA VAL A 39 -6.34 13.69 -3.49
C VAL A 39 -6.38 12.18 -3.23
N ARG A 40 -7.53 11.53 -3.39
CA ARG A 40 -7.69 10.08 -3.20
C ARG A 40 -7.27 9.25 -4.42
N ASP A 41 -7.10 9.85 -5.57
CA ASP A 41 -6.61 9.18 -6.77
C ASP A 41 -5.08 9.22 -6.79
N PRO A 42 -4.38 8.08 -6.77
CA PRO A 42 -2.92 8.03 -6.81
C PRO A 42 -2.28 8.77 -7.99
N TRP A 43 -3.00 8.84 -9.11
CA TRP A 43 -2.47 9.46 -10.33
C TRP A 43 -2.69 10.97 -10.38
N GLN A 44 -3.75 11.47 -9.74
CA GLN A 44 -4.08 12.90 -9.71
C GLN A 44 -3.62 13.60 -8.42
N CYS A 45 -3.31 12.82 -7.38
CA CYS A 45 -2.84 13.34 -6.11
C CYS A 45 -1.58 14.19 -6.27
N PRO A 46 -1.52 15.41 -5.67
CA PRO A 46 -0.32 16.22 -5.61
C PRO A 46 0.84 15.47 -4.94
N GLU A 47 2.07 15.67 -5.42
CA GLU A 47 3.25 14.92 -4.94
C GLU A 47 3.46 15.03 -3.43
N HIS A 48 3.28 16.22 -2.86
CA HIS A 48 3.47 16.46 -1.42
C HIS A 48 2.46 15.71 -0.53
N LEU A 49 1.32 15.28 -1.08
CA LEU A 49 0.29 14.52 -0.37
C LEU A 49 0.42 13.01 -0.56
N LEU A 50 1.28 12.53 -1.45
CA LEU A 50 1.45 11.09 -1.70
C LEU A 50 1.84 10.30 -0.44
N ASN A 51 2.60 10.90 0.48
CA ASN A 51 2.95 10.24 1.74
C ASN A 51 1.72 9.98 2.62
N PHE A 52 0.79 10.92 2.66
CA PHE A 52 -0.47 10.78 3.42
C PHE A 52 -1.39 9.75 2.76
N LEU A 53 -1.46 9.76 1.43
CA LEU A 53 -2.25 8.78 0.68
C LEU A 53 -1.68 7.35 0.83
N ALA A 54 -0.35 7.21 0.89
CA ALA A 54 0.30 5.93 1.16
C ALA A 54 -0.05 5.42 2.58
N TYR A 55 -0.07 6.30 3.56
CA TYR A 55 -0.49 5.97 4.92
C TYR A 55 -1.97 5.58 4.98
N GLU A 56 -2.87 6.34 4.34
CA GLU A 56 -4.30 6.02 4.24
C GLU A 56 -4.53 4.62 3.66
N ARG A 57 -3.76 4.25 2.63
CA ARG A 57 -3.85 2.94 1.98
C ARG A 57 -3.01 1.85 2.66
N SER A 58 -2.44 2.13 3.82
CA SER A 58 -1.63 1.20 4.61
C SER A 58 -0.52 0.52 3.80
N VAL A 59 0.21 1.30 3.01
CA VAL A 59 1.34 0.79 2.23
C VAL A 59 2.46 0.33 3.17
N ASP A 60 2.81 -0.96 3.14
CA ASP A 60 3.78 -1.55 4.07
C ASP A 60 5.23 -1.15 3.76
N ILE A 61 5.59 -1.07 2.48
CA ILE A 61 6.95 -0.71 2.06
C ILE A 61 6.89 0.67 1.40
N TRP A 62 7.53 1.63 2.00
CA TRP A 62 7.57 3.01 1.51
C TRP A 62 8.95 3.61 1.63
N ASN A 63 9.42 4.24 0.54
CA ASN A 63 10.66 5.00 0.55
C ASN A 63 10.37 6.43 0.03
N PRO A 64 10.59 7.46 0.86
CA PRO A 64 10.40 8.85 0.47
C PRO A 64 11.21 9.29 -0.75
N ASN A 65 12.34 8.63 -1.00
CA ASN A 65 13.26 8.95 -2.10
C ASN A 65 12.89 8.28 -3.43
N TRP A 66 11.83 7.47 -3.46
CA TRP A 66 11.38 6.89 -4.73
C TRP A 66 10.90 7.95 -5.70
N PRO A 67 11.08 7.73 -7.01
CA PRO A 67 10.51 8.59 -8.02
C PRO A 67 8.98 8.58 -7.95
N VAL A 68 8.37 9.69 -8.33
CA VAL A 68 6.90 9.92 -8.21
C VAL A 68 6.09 8.81 -8.88
N TRP A 69 6.50 8.37 -10.06
CA TRP A 69 5.81 7.30 -10.78
C TRP A 69 5.76 5.99 -9.98
N LYS A 70 6.86 5.62 -9.29
CA LYS A 70 6.93 4.42 -8.45
C LYS A 70 6.04 4.57 -7.21
N LYS A 71 6.08 5.74 -6.56
CA LYS A 71 5.19 6.08 -5.43
C LYS A 71 3.72 5.89 -5.80
N ARG A 72 3.29 6.46 -6.93
CA ARG A 72 1.92 6.35 -7.44
C ARG A 72 1.53 4.90 -7.77
N SER A 73 2.41 4.16 -8.43
CA SER A 73 2.19 2.76 -8.77
C SER A 73 2.00 1.88 -7.53
N VAL A 74 2.84 2.06 -6.50
CA VAL A 74 2.75 1.30 -5.25
C VAL A 74 1.45 1.63 -4.50
N ILE A 75 1.06 2.90 -4.43
CA ILE A 75 -0.20 3.30 -3.80
C ILE A 75 -1.41 2.72 -4.56
N ALA A 76 -1.36 2.74 -5.90
CA ALA A 76 -2.46 2.21 -6.73
C ALA A 76 -2.62 0.70 -6.56
N SER A 77 -1.51 -0.04 -6.42
CA SER A 77 -1.55 -1.51 -6.26
C SER A 77 -1.84 -1.97 -4.83
N ALA A 78 -1.69 -1.11 -3.83
CA ALA A 78 -1.78 -1.48 -2.41
C ALA A 78 -3.04 -2.31 -2.05
N PRO A 79 -4.27 -1.99 -2.49
CA PRO A 79 -5.44 -2.81 -2.15
C PRO A 79 -5.33 -4.26 -2.67
N GLN A 80 -4.78 -4.43 -3.87
CA GLN A 80 -4.58 -5.76 -4.48
C GLN A 80 -3.42 -6.52 -3.82
N ASP A 81 -2.40 -5.81 -3.40
CA ASP A 81 -1.25 -6.38 -2.72
C ASP A 81 -1.64 -6.88 -1.32
N HIS A 82 -2.56 -6.18 -0.62
CA HIS A 82 -3.13 -6.63 0.65
C HIS A 82 -3.89 -7.96 0.53
N LEU A 83 -4.64 -8.17 -0.54
CA LEU A 83 -5.35 -9.43 -0.78
C LEU A 83 -4.40 -10.62 -0.96
N LYS A 84 -3.16 -10.38 -1.41
CA LYS A 84 -2.16 -11.42 -1.65
C LYS A 84 -1.21 -11.65 -0.49
N LYS A 85 -1.35 -10.91 0.62
CA LYS A 85 -0.54 -11.13 1.83
C LYS A 85 -0.57 -12.60 2.24
N THR A 86 0.53 -13.09 2.78
CA THR A 86 0.71 -14.49 3.22
C THR A 86 0.84 -15.53 2.10
N THR A 87 0.66 -15.14 0.83
CA THR A 87 0.88 -16.04 -0.30
C THR A 87 2.28 -15.87 -0.92
N LEU A 88 2.75 -16.89 -1.66
CA LEU A 88 4.01 -16.77 -2.40
C LEU A 88 3.96 -15.64 -3.44
N ALA A 89 2.80 -15.42 -4.05
CA ALA A 89 2.59 -14.32 -4.99
C ALA A 89 2.73 -12.95 -4.30
N GLY A 90 2.21 -12.82 -3.07
CA GLY A 90 2.39 -11.63 -2.25
C GLY A 90 3.86 -11.40 -1.90
N ILE A 91 4.56 -12.42 -1.40
CA ILE A 91 6.00 -12.32 -1.09
C ILE A 91 6.79 -11.85 -2.32
N ARG A 92 6.54 -12.46 -3.49
CA ARG A 92 7.19 -12.06 -4.74
C ARG A 92 6.92 -10.58 -5.06
N ARG A 93 5.66 -10.16 -4.95
CA ARG A 93 5.28 -8.77 -5.20
C ARG A 93 5.95 -7.77 -4.26
N TYR A 94 6.01 -8.06 -2.97
CA TYR A 94 6.68 -7.20 -2.00
C TYR A 94 8.20 -7.12 -2.22
N LEU A 95 8.83 -8.21 -2.65
CA LEU A 95 10.25 -8.21 -3.03
C LEU A 95 10.49 -7.37 -4.30
N GLU A 96 9.60 -7.45 -5.30
CA GLU A 96 9.65 -6.61 -6.50
C GLU A 96 9.55 -5.11 -6.16
N ILE A 97 8.68 -4.73 -5.23
CA ILE A 97 8.57 -3.34 -4.76
C ILE A 97 9.89 -2.87 -4.13
N ALA A 98 10.59 -3.76 -3.43
CA ALA A 98 11.90 -3.50 -2.85
C ALA A 98 13.07 -3.63 -3.85
N ASP A 99 12.78 -3.80 -5.14
CA ASP A 99 13.77 -4.03 -6.22
C ASP A 99 14.60 -5.31 -6.02
N VAL A 100 14.00 -6.34 -5.40
CA VAL A 100 14.58 -7.66 -5.15
C VAL A 100 13.82 -8.73 -5.94
N GLU A 101 14.55 -9.59 -6.63
CA GLU A 101 13.97 -10.71 -7.37
C GLU A 101 13.97 -11.99 -6.51
N LEU A 102 12.84 -12.67 -6.41
CA LEU A 102 12.74 -13.98 -5.78
C LEU A 102 13.22 -15.06 -6.74
N ILE A 103 14.43 -15.58 -6.54
CA ILE A 103 15.01 -16.63 -7.39
C ILE A 103 14.47 -18.00 -7.01
N TYR A 104 14.34 -18.28 -5.71
CA TYR A 104 13.95 -19.58 -5.22
C TYR A 104 13.19 -19.48 -3.91
N ALA A 105 12.09 -20.22 -3.81
CA ALA A 105 11.33 -20.35 -2.57
C ALA A 105 11.14 -21.85 -2.24
N ARG A 106 11.46 -22.25 -1.03
CA ARG A 106 11.24 -23.60 -0.51
C ARG A 106 10.23 -23.54 0.61
N ALA A 107 9.08 -24.17 0.41
CA ALA A 107 8.10 -24.33 1.47
C ALA A 107 8.44 -25.57 2.32
N PRO A 108 8.20 -25.55 3.64
CA PRO A 108 8.26 -26.75 4.44
C PRO A 108 7.21 -27.75 3.93
N GLY A 109 7.61 -29.01 3.75
CA GLY A 109 6.69 -30.08 3.32
C GLY A 109 5.60 -30.31 4.36
N GLY A 110 4.37 -30.44 3.86
CA GLY A 110 3.15 -30.92 4.49
C GLY A 110 3.01 -30.87 6.02
N PHE A 111 2.38 -29.82 6.51
CA PHE A 111 1.77 -29.83 7.85
C PHE A 111 0.40 -30.53 7.74
N ARG A 112 0.20 -31.62 8.46
CA ARG A 112 -1.12 -32.26 8.61
C ARG A 112 -1.86 -31.59 9.74
N VAL A 113 -2.87 -30.80 9.44
CA VAL A 113 -3.76 -30.22 10.44
C VAL A 113 -4.48 -31.34 11.17
N GLY A 114 -4.37 -31.37 12.51
CA GLY A 114 -5.04 -32.37 13.35
C GLY A 114 -4.20 -33.61 13.71
N ALA A 115 -2.96 -33.73 13.25
CA ALA A 115 -2.05 -34.74 13.74
C ALA A 115 -1.35 -34.27 15.03
N SER A 116 -1.37 -35.09 16.06
CA SER A 116 -0.54 -34.87 17.25
C SER A 116 0.92 -35.03 16.84
N MET A 117 1.71 -33.94 16.97
CA MET A 117 3.15 -33.96 16.72
C MET A 117 3.88 -33.99 18.05
N THR A 118 4.93 -34.82 18.13
CA THR A 118 5.85 -34.75 19.23
C THR A 118 6.72 -33.48 19.15
N ASP A 119 7.28 -33.03 20.27
CA ASP A 119 8.13 -31.84 20.30
C ASP A 119 9.35 -31.96 19.37
N ALA A 120 9.90 -33.17 19.22
CA ALA A 120 10.98 -33.43 18.27
C ALA A 120 10.56 -33.27 16.81
N GLU A 121 9.39 -33.78 16.46
CA GLU A 121 8.82 -33.61 15.10
C GLU A 121 8.46 -32.15 14.82
N ARG A 122 7.95 -31.44 15.83
CA ARG A 122 7.68 -30.00 15.73
C ARG A 122 8.95 -29.21 15.52
N LEU A 123 10.03 -29.48 16.25
CA LEU A 123 11.32 -28.83 16.05
C LEU A 123 11.91 -29.17 14.69
N ALA A 124 11.83 -30.43 14.25
CA ALA A 124 12.28 -30.83 12.92
C ALA A 124 11.50 -30.16 11.82
N TRP A 125 10.18 -29.95 12.01
CA TRP A 125 9.33 -29.20 11.08
C TRP A 125 9.69 -27.72 11.08
N LEU A 126 9.87 -27.10 12.25
CA LEU A 126 10.29 -25.70 12.39
C LEU A 126 11.65 -25.44 11.72
N ASN A 127 12.57 -26.41 11.77
CA ASN A 127 13.87 -26.35 11.10
C ASN A 127 13.78 -26.45 9.56
N ARG A 128 12.61 -26.75 9.01
CA ARG A 128 12.33 -26.76 7.56
C ARG A 128 11.81 -25.43 7.03
N PHE A 129 11.82 -24.36 7.79
CA PHE A 129 11.36 -23.07 7.35
C PHE A 129 11.99 -22.62 6.03
N PRO A 130 11.25 -21.88 5.20
CA PRO A 130 11.77 -21.39 3.93
C PRO A 130 13.04 -20.56 4.15
N GLU A 131 14.11 -20.90 3.45
CA GLU A 131 15.31 -20.09 3.42
C GLU A 131 15.11 -18.96 2.39
N ILE A 132 15.26 -17.71 2.82
CA ILE A 132 15.36 -16.56 1.92
C ILE A 132 16.85 -16.26 1.75
N ARG A 133 17.35 -16.41 0.54
CA ARG A 133 18.72 -16.06 0.19
C ARG A 133 18.74 -14.73 -0.54
N VAL A 134 19.36 -13.73 0.06
CA VAL A 134 19.57 -12.43 -0.54
C VAL A 134 20.98 -12.39 -1.13
N TYR A 135 21.08 -12.14 -2.42
CA TYR A 135 22.35 -12.00 -3.12
C TYR A 135 22.58 -10.53 -3.46
N ARG A 136 23.77 -10.02 -3.15
CA ARG A 136 24.18 -8.65 -3.48
C ARG A 136 24.28 -8.42 -4.99
N GLU A 137 24.62 -9.49 -5.72
CA GLU A 137 24.80 -9.45 -7.17
C GLU A 137 24.00 -10.57 -7.83
N ARG A 138 23.39 -10.29 -9.00
CA ARG A 138 22.67 -11.30 -9.77
C ARG A 138 23.67 -12.28 -10.37
N ARG A 139 23.76 -13.48 -9.80
CA ARG A 139 24.58 -14.57 -10.36
C ARG A 139 23.70 -15.51 -11.17
N ARG A 140 24.12 -15.79 -12.41
CA ARG A 140 23.40 -16.72 -13.31
C ARG A 140 23.38 -18.17 -12.84
N PHE A 141 24.27 -18.54 -11.91
CA PHE A 141 24.34 -19.89 -11.38
C PHE A 141 24.25 -19.86 -9.84
N PRO A 142 23.50 -20.80 -9.23
CA PRO A 142 23.45 -20.93 -7.79
C PRO A 142 24.79 -21.48 -7.29
N MET A 143 25.75 -20.62 -7.02
CA MET A 143 26.86 -21.04 -6.17
C MET A 143 26.31 -21.34 -4.78
N LYS A 144 26.82 -22.40 -4.12
CA LYS A 144 26.54 -22.68 -2.70
C LYS A 144 26.79 -21.40 -1.90
N GLY A 145 25.72 -20.62 -1.66
CA GLY A 145 25.80 -19.39 -0.92
C GLY A 145 26.04 -19.71 0.55
N MET A 146 26.74 -18.82 1.22
CA MET A 146 26.90 -18.85 2.66
C MET A 146 25.50 -18.87 3.30
N VAL A 147 25.18 -19.94 4.02
CA VAL A 147 23.93 -20.07 4.77
C VAL A 147 24.10 -19.25 6.03
N ILE A 148 23.48 -18.08 6.08
CA ILE A 148 23.38 -17.31 7.32
C ILE A 148 22.39 -18.06 8.21
N GLY A 149 22.86 -18.77 9.23
CA GLY A 149 21.98 -19.44 10.18
C GLY A 149 22.39 -20.83 10.66
N LYS A 150 23.50 -21.36 10.21
CA LYS A 150 24.16 -22.52 10.89
C LYS A 150 25.46 -22.07 11.55
N CYS A 151 25.33 -21.46 12.73
CA CYS A 151 26.39 -21.64 13.73
C CYS A 151 26.26 -23.07 14.27
N PRO A 152 27.24 -23.97 14.10
CA PRO A 152 27.30 -25.15 14.94
C PRO A 152 27.60 -24.63 16.34
N LEU A 153 26.62 -24.68 17.22
CA LEU A 153 26.90 -24.67 18.66
C LEU A 153 27.64 -25.95 18.92
N GLY A 154 28.96 -25.82 19.19
CA GLY A 154 29.82 -26.85 19.66
C GLY A 154 29.42 -27.37 21.05
#